data_12ee911df6c1f7809a45c2b171fb0441
#
_entry.id   12ee911df6c1f7809a45c2b171fb0441
#
_cell.length_a   1.000
_cell.length_b   1.000
_cell.length_c   1.000
_cell.angle_alpha   90.00
_cell.angle_beta   90.00
_cell.angle_gamma   90.00
#
_symmetry.space_group_name_H-M   'P 1'
#
loop_
_entity.id
_entity.type
_entity.pdbx_description
1 polymer ?
#
loop_
_entity_poly.entity_id
_entity_poly.type
_entity_poly.pdbx_seq_one_letter_code
_entity_poly.pdbx_strand_id
1 'polypeptide(L)'
;MKPVILTKSQARKIILHAAALSRRAQFGKGIEAAYKVIAHLGFIQVDTNYVVERAHHHAIAARVHGYKTEWLEELQTDGRIYEFWTRDSGFMPMNEFRFSLPVQESFAARWKTIPIAETNLMNRILDRIAREGPLSAKDFENDRHVKSSGWWDWRPSKVALERLHLTGQLLTTRKPDFHKLYDLTGNIIHSDIDRTKPTMEEFTRHLILRSLKALGIAYPKEISWNARFVKPPVKEELKKLVDSGDICEVQVEGLKGPLYMLPAYKNKKITIAGDAFILSPFDIINVFRHRLRDFFNFDYQVECFVPEAKRKYGYFSLPVLIGDNFVARMDAKADRKQKTLIVHNLHFEKVKMTKPMTEKLLDALRAFVAFNGCTQITITKSNNKAFIKKNIQP
;
A
#
# COMPACT_ATOMS: atom_id res chain seq x y z
N MET A 1 -21.04 14.44 21.14
CA MET A 1 -19.97 14.35 22.19
C MET A 1 -18.95 15.47 21.97
N LYS A 2 -18.21 15.90 23.04
CA LYS A 2 -17.08 16.85 22.84
C LYS A 2 -15.93 16.15 22.14
N PRO A 3 -15.20 16.82 21.22
CA PRO A 3 -14.07 16.22 20.54
C PRO A 3 -12.93 15.88 21.53
N VAL A 4 -12.18 14.85 21.23
CA VAL A 4 -10.96 14.48 21.98
C VAL A 4 -9.83 15.41 21.57
N ILE A 5 -9.24 16.10 22.54
CA ILE A 5 -8.13 17.03 22.28
C ILE A 5 -6.80 16.26 22.36
N LEU A 6 -5.96 16.38 21.34
CA LEU A 6 -4.65 15.75 21.27
C LEU A 6 -3.56 16.74 20.90
N THR A 7 -2.39 16.58 21.51
CA THR A 7 -1.17 17.24 21.03
C THR A 7 -0.71 16.57 19.72
N LYS A 8 0.10 17.27 18.90
CA LYS A 8 0.72 16.67 17.71
C LYS A 8 1.54 15.43 18.03
N SER A 9 2.23 15.40 19.18
CA SER A 9 3.01 14.23 19.61
C SER A 9 2.13 13.01 19.88
N GLN A 10 1.00 13.18 20.57
CA GLN A 10 0.04 12.11 20.79
C GLN A 10 -0.54 11.61 19.48
N ALA A 11 -0.93 12.52 18.58
CA ALA A 11 -1.45 12.18 17.25
C ALA A 11 -0.44 11.37 16.43
N ARG A 12 0.84 11.75 16.38
CA ARG A 12 1.91 11.00 15.71
C ARG A 12 2.02 9.58 16.24
N LYS A 13 2.02 9.41 17.56
CA LYS A 13 2.09 8.08 18.18
C LYS A 13 0.91 7.18 17.79
N ILE A 14 -0.30 7.72 17.77
CA ILE A 14 -1.49 6.99 17.31
C ILE A 14 -1.34 6.59 15.84
N ILE A 15 -0.95 7.52 14.97
CA ILE A 15 -0.75 7.28 13.53
C ILE A 15 0.29 6.18 13.30
N LEU A 16 1.45 6.25 13.95
CA LEU A 16 2.51 5.26 13.80
C LEU A 16 2.11 3.89 14.34
N HIS A 17 1.37 3.85 15.44
CA HIS A 17 0.86 2.59 16.00
C HIS A 17 -0.16 1.94 15.07
N ALA A 18 -1.09 2.73 14.54
CA ALA A 18 -2.09 2.26 13.57
C ALA A 18 -1.44 1.81 12.25
N ALA A 19 -0.41 2.52 11.78
CA ALA A 19 0.36 2.11 10.61
C ALA A 19 1.31 0.92 10.88
N ALA A 20 1.29 0.33 12.08
CA ALA A 20 2.19 -0.74 12.52
C ALA A 20 3.69 -0.37 12.42
N LEU A 21 4.03 0.88 12.73
CA LEU A 21 5.39 1.44 12.72
C LEU A 21 5.85 1.94 14.11
N SER A 22 5.14 1.59 15.18
CA SER A 22 5.54 1.95 16.55
C SER A 22 6.73 1.13 17.05
N ARG A 23 6.93 -0.06 16.51
CA ARG A 23 8.06 -0.98 16.74
C ARG A 23 8.16 -1.98 15.61
N ARG A 24 9.35 -2.53 15.37
CA ARG A 24 9.54 -3.63 14.42
C ARG A 24 8.81 -4.89 14.91
N ALA A 25 8.37 -5.70 13.95
CA ALA A 25 7.70 -6.98 14.21
C ALA A 25 6.51 -6.86 15.19
N GLN A 26 5.70 -5.81 15.07
CA GLN A 26 4.51 -5.60 15.93
C GLN A 26 3.55 -6.79 15.92
N PHE A 27 3.46 -7.52 14.81
CA PHE A 27 2.62 -8.71 14.63
C PHE A 27 3.38 -10.05 14.70
N GLY A 28 4.65 -10.02 15.12
CA GLY A 28 5.48 -11.22 15.20
C GLY A 28 6.32 -11.45 13.93
N LYS A 29 6.55 -12.73 13.59
CA LYS A 29 7.41 -13.20 12.49
C LYS A 29 6.67 -14.22 11.63
N GLY A 30 7.23 -14.50 10.43
CA GLY A 30 6.70 -15.53 9.53
C GLY A 30 5.52 -15.05 8.69
N ILE A 31 4.96 -15.97 7.92
CA ILE A 31 3.85 -15.73 7.01
C ILE A 31 2.59 -15.21 7.72
N GLU A 32 2.32 -15.70 8.95
CA GLU A 32 1.20 -15.23 9.75
C GLU A 32 1.32 -13.76 10.14
N ALA A 33 2.53 -13.28 10.39
CA ALA A 33 2.76 -11.85 10.63
C ALA A 33 2.54 -11.03 9.35
N ALA A 34 2.94 -11.54 8.19
CA ALA A 34 2.67 -10.90 6.90
C ALA A 34 1.15 -10.79 6.64
N TYR A 35 0.39 -11.86 6.86
CA TYR A 35 -1.06 -11.83 6.77
C TYR A 35 -1.68 -10.81 7.75
N LYS A 36 -1.25 -10.82 9.03
CA LYS A 36 -1.74 -9.87 10.03
C LYS A 36 -1.48 -8.42 9.67
N VAL A 37 -0.34 -8.12 9.01
CA VAL A 37 -0.05 -6.77 8.48
C VAL A 37 -1.07 -6.40 7.39
N ILE A 38 -1.34 -7.29 6.43
CA ILE A 38 -2.30 -7.05 5.35
C ILE A 38 -3.71 -6.86 5.92
N ALA A 39 -4.15 -7.74 6.81
CA ALA A 39 -5.47 -7.69 7.45
C ALA A 39 -5.63 -6.48 8.38
N HIS A 40 -4.54 -5.97 8.97
CA HIS A 40 -4.57 -4.79 9.82
C HIS A 40 -4.66 -3.51 8.99
N LEU A 41 -3.84 -3.38 7.94
CA LEU A 41 -3.82 -2.21 7.06
C LEU A 41 -4.99 -2.22 6.07
N GLY A 42 -5.57 -3.40 5.80
CA GLY A 42 -6.73 -3.61 4.94
C GLY A 42 -6.48 -3.38 3.44
N PHE A 43 -5.37 -2.75 3.08
CA PHE A 43 -4.97 -2.50 1.70
C PHE A 43 -3.45 -2.30 1.62
N ILE A 44 -2.79 -3.07 0.75
CA ILE A 44 -1.37 -2.90 0.43
C ILE A 44 -1.25 -2.61 -1.07
N GLN A 45 -0.86 -1.38 -1.41
CA GLN A 45 -0.79 -0.95 -2.81
C GLN A 45 0.23 -1.76 -3.60
N VAL A 46 -0.21 -2.30 -4.73
CA VAL A 46 0.65 -2.94 -5.72
C VAL A 46 1.23 -1.87 -6.65
N ASP A 47 2.54 -1.88 -6.81
CA ASP A 47 3.22 -1.06 -7.80
C ASP A 47 4.27 -1.87 -8.55
N THR A 48 4.39 -1.60 -9.85
CA THR A 48 5.30 -2.33 -10.75
C THR A 48 6.73 -1.81 -10.75
N ASN A 49 6.96 -0.65 -10.12
CA ASN A 49 8.27 -0.04 -10.05
C ASN A 49 9.24 -0.92 -9.24
N TYR A 50 10.34 -1.34 -9.87
CA TYR A 50 11.30 -2.30 -9.32
C TYR A 50 12.72 -1.71 -9.21
N VAL A 51 12.79 -0.42 -8.91
CA VAL A 51 14.07 0.29 -8.68
C VAL A 51 14.78 -0.27 -7.44
N VAL A 52 14.03 -0.42 -6.36
CA VAL A 52 14.31 -1.30 -5.21
C VAL A 52 13.26 -2.41 -5.22
N GLU A 53 13.04 -3.13 -4.13
CA GLU A 53 11.95 -4.11 -4.12
C GLU A 53 10.57 -3.42 -4.26
N ARG A 54 9.62 -4.12 -4.90
CA ARG A 54 8.29 -3.57 -5.21
C ARG A 54 7.57 -3.08 -3.97
N ALA A 55 6.74 -2.07 -4.12
CA ALA A 55 6.10 -1.34 -3.03
C ALA A 55 5.33 -2.23 -2.04
N HIS A 56 4.58 -3.22 -2.52
CA HIS A 56 3.82 -4.14 -1.69
C HIS A 56 4.72 -5.02 -0.80
N HIS A 57 5.78 -5.58 -1.35
CA HIS A 57 6.76 -6.33 -0.58
C HIS A 57 7.49 -5.43 0.41
N HIS A 58 7.89 -4.22 -0.02
CA HIS A 58 8.57 -3.25 0.83
C HIS A 58 7.70 -2.82 2.02
N ALA A 59 6.40 -2.56 1.80
CA ALA A 59 5.48 -2.19 2.88
C ALA A 59 5.33 -3.29 3.94
N ILE A 60 5.31 -4.57 3.52
CA ILE A 60 5.24 -5.71 4.45
C ILE A 60 6.59 -5.91 5.15
N ALA A 61 7.70 -5.89 4.41
CA ALA A 61 9.06 -6.07 4.94
C ALA A 61 9.44 -5.02 5.99
N ALA A 62 8.95 -3.78 5.86
CA ALA A 62 9.13 -2.74 6.87
C ALA A 62 8.51 -3.13 8.23
N ARG A 63 7.53 -4.03 8.27
CA ARG A 63 6.75 -4.43 9.45
C ARG A 63 7.03 -5.84 9.93
N VAL A 64 7.54 -6.71 9.07
CA VAL A 64 7.77 -8.15 9.37
C VAL A 64 9.24 -8.46 9.24
N HIS A 65 9.86 -8.85 10.35
CA HIS A 65 11.27 -9.23 10.35
C HIS A 65 11.49 -10.54 9.57
N GLY A 66 12.48 -10.53 8.67
CA GLY A 66 12.79 -11.70 7.84
C GLY A 66 11.68 -12.04 6.82
N TYR A 67 10.93 -11.03 6.38
CA TYR A 67 9.90 -11.19 5.34
C TYR A 67 10.49 -11.77 4.07
N LYS A 68 9.78 -12.76 3.50
CA LYS A 68 10.10 -13.38 2.21
C LYS A 68 9.01 -13.05 1.19
N THR A 69 9.39 -12.71 -0.03
CA THR A 69 8.46 -12.32 -1.10
C THR A 69 7.47 -13.42 -1.46
N GLU A 70 7.92 -14.69 -1.37
CA GLU A 70 7.13 -15.89 -1.66
C GLU A 70 5.91 -16.02 -0.74
N TRP A 71 5.96 -15.49 0.48
CA TRP A 71 4.81 -15.53 1.41
C TRP A 71 3.59 -14.80 0.89
N LEU A 72 3.77 -13.78 0.07
CA LEU A 72 2.64 -13.06 -0.52
C LEU A 72 1.92 -13.92 -1.58
N GLU A 73 2.71 -14.65 -2.38
CA GLU A 73 2.20 -15.58 -3.37
C GLU A 73 1.50 -16.77 -2.69
N GLU A 74 2.08 -17.31 -1.61
CA GLU A 74 1.50 -18.37 -0.79
C GLU A 74 0.16 -17.93 -0.19
N LEU A 75 0.10 -16.77 0.47
CA LEU A 75 -1.15 -16.21 1.01
C LEU A 75 -2.23 -15.99 -0.06
N GLN A 76 -1.85 -15.65 -1.28
CA GLN A 76 -2.77 -15.47 -2.38
C GLN A 76 -3.26 -16.82 -2.92
N THR A 77 -2.37 -17.80 -3.05
CA THR A 77 -2.69 -19.17 -3.49
C THR A 77 -3.60 -19.87 -2.48
N ASP A 78 -3.36 -19.65 -1.18
CA ASP A 78 -4.20 -20.18 -0.10
C ASP A 78 -5.55 -19.46 0.05
N GLY A 79 -5.88 -18.52 -0.84
CA GLY A 79 -7.14 -17.77 -0.80
C GLY A 79 -7.31 -16.88 0.43
N ARG A 80 -6.23 -16.55 1.15
CA ARG A 80 -6.26 -15.69 2.35
C ARG A 80 -6.29 -14.20 2.02
N ILE A 81 -5.73 -13.84 0.86
CA ILE A 81 -5.71 -12.48 0.31
C ILE A 81 -6.08 -12.52 -1.17
N TYR A 82 -6.53 -11.39 -1.69
CA TYR A 82 -6.79 -11.22 -3.11
C TYR A 82 -6.30 -9.86 -3.60
N GLU A 83 -5.97 -9.77 -4.88
CA GLU A 83 -5.63 -8.51 -5.53
C GLU A 83 -6.89 -7.95 -6.20
N PHE A 84 -7.20 -6.68 -5.91
CA PHE A 84 -8.30 -5.99 -6.57
C PHE A 84 -7.99 -4.49 -6.72
N TRP A 85 -8.73 -3.85 -7.62
CA TRP A 85 -8.60 -2.43 -7.92
C TRP A 85 -9.71 -1.63 -7.24
N THR A 86 -9.40 -0.91 -6.16
CA THR A 86 -10.34 0.02 -5.53
C THR A 86 -10.15 1.44 -6.07
N ARG A 87 -9.00 2.03 -5.86
CA ARG A 87 -8.50 3.24 -6.51
C ARG A 87 -7.23 2.93 -7.31
N ASP A 88 -6.35 2.17 -6.72
CA ASP A 88 -5.15 1.58 -7.27
C ASP A 88 -5.26 0.06 -7.08
N SER A 89 -4.43 -0.73 -7.75
CA SER A 89 -4.35 -2.17 -7.49
C SER A 89 -3.71 -2.41 -6.12
N GLY A 90 -4.26 -3.34 -5.35
CA GLY A 90 -3.74 -3.69 -4.03
C GLY A 90 -4.18 -5.03 -3.51
N PHE A 91 -3.40 -5.56 -2.56
CA PHE A 91 -3.76 -6.76 -1.83
C PHE A 91 -4.65 -6.42 -0.64
N MET A 92 -5.71 -7.19 -0.49
CA MET A 92 -6.70 -7.09 0.58
C MET A 92 -6.95 -8.46 1.22
N PRO A 93 -7.39 -8.54 2.49
CA PRO A 93 -7.74 -9.80 3.13
C PRO A 93 -9.02 -10.37 2.52
N MET A 94 -9.04 -11.68 2.23
CA MET A 94 -10.14 -12.36 1.54
C MET A 94 -11.47 -12.31 2.33
N ASN A 95 -11.43 -12.30 3.66
CA ASN A 95 -12.64 -12.17 4.49
C ASN A 95 -13.34 -10.81 4.37
N GLU A 96 -12.74 -9.84 3.69
CA GLU A 96 -13.36 -8.53 3.35
C GLU A 96 -13.88 -8.50 1.91
N PHE A 97 -13.87 -9.64 1.19
CA PHE A 97 -14.20 -9.69 -0.24
C PHE A 97 -15.56 -9.08 -0.58
N ARG A 98 -16.60 -9.29 0.25
CA ARG A 98 -17.94 -8.74 0.03
C ARG A 98 -17.94 -7.22 -0.17
N PHE A 99 -16.99 -6.51 0.45
CA PHE A 99 -16.86 -5.06 0.33
C PHE A 99 -16.19 -4.61 -0.98
N SER A 100 -15.72 -5.54 -1.82
CA SER A 100 -15.33 -5.23 -3.20
C SER A 100 -16.53 -5.20 -4.16
N LEU A 101 -17.66 -5.84 -3.82
CA LEU A 101 -18.83 -5.98 -4.69
C LEU A 101 -19.42 -4.63 -5.15
N PRO A 102 -19.59 -3.61 -4.31
CA PRO A 102 -20.07 -2.30 -4.78
C PRO A 102 -19.13 -1.64 -5.80
N VAL A 103 -17.82 -1.91 -5.71
CA VAL A 103 -16.83 -1.41 -6.66
C VAL A 103 -16.93 -2.18 -7.99
N GLN A 104 -17.06 -3.51 -7.94
CA GLN A 104 -17.28 -4.36 -9.11
C GLN A 104 -18.54 -3.94 -9.89
N GLU A 105 -19.63 -3.69 -9.19
CA GLU A 105 -20.87 -3.19 -9.78
C GLU A 105 -20.70 -1.81 -10.42
N SER A 106 -19.94 -0.92 -9.79
CA SER A 106 -19.67 0.40 -10.38
C SER A 106 -18.90 0.29 -11.69
N PHE A 107 -17.99 -0.70 -11.83
CA PHE A 107 -17.32 -1.00 -13.08
C PHE A 107 -18.29 -1.63 -14.10
N ALA A 108 -19.09 -2.60 -13.69
CA ALA A 108 -20.11 -3.20 -14.55
C ALA A 108 -21.09 -2.14 -15.11
N ALA A 109 -21.52 -1.21 -14.27
CA ALA A 109 -22.41 -0.12 -14.67
C ALA A 109 -21.78 0.84 -15.71
N ARG A 110 -20.46 1.02 -15.67
CA ARG A 110 -19.71 1.86 -16.67
C ARG A 110 -19.65 1.20 -18.04
N TRP A 111 -19.68 -0.13 -18.08
CA TRP A 111 -19.55 -0.93 -19.30
C TRP A 111 -20.86 -1.64 -19.65
N LYS A 112 -22.02 -1.01 -19.36
CA LYS A 112 -23.34 -1.55 -19.73
C LYS A 112 -23.49 -1.81 -21.23
N THR A 113 -22.82 -1.01 -22.05
CA THR A 113 -22.86 -1.13 -23.51
C THR A 113 -21.45 -1.41 -24.00
N ILE A 114 -21.15 -2.68 -24.26
CA ILE A 114 -19.91 -3.13 -24.93
C ILE A 114 -20.26 -3.73 -26.29
N PRO A 115 -19.38 -3.61 -27.29
CA PRO A 115 -19.60 -4.23 -28.60
C PRO A 115 -19.80 -5.74 -28.48
N ILE A 116 -20.66 -6.31 -29.31
CA ILE A 116 -20.95 -7.77 -29.37
C ILE A 116 -19.64 -8.57 -29.56
N ALA A 117 -18.74 -8.09 -30.42
CA ALA A 117 -17.45 -8.74 -30.66
C ALA A 117 -16.59 -8.85 -29.37
N GLU A 118 -16.63 -7.84 -28.52
CA GLU A 118 -15.91 -7.86 -27.25
C GLU A 118 -16.59 -8.77 -26.22
N THR A 119 -17.93 -8.78 -26.16
CA THR A 119 -18.69 -9.72 -25.34
C THR A 119 -18.37 -11.17 -25.74
N ASN A 120 -18.31 -11.46 -27.01
CA ASN A 120 -17.95 -12.80 -27.54
C ASN A 120 -16.50 -13.16 -27.17
N LEU A 121 -15.58 -12.19 -27.19
CA LEU A 121 -14.20 -12.41 -26.74
C LEU A 121 -14.14 -12.71 -25.24
N MET A 122 -14.87 -11.97 -24.41
CA MET A 122 -14.95 -12.20 -22.96
C MET A 122 -15.49 -13.60 -22.65
N ASN A 123 -16.56 -14.03 -23.32
CA ASN A 123 -17.11 -15.38 -23.16
C ASN A 123 -16.10 -16.46 -23.54
N ARG A 124 -15.42 -16.33 -24.68
CA ARG A 124 -14.36 -17.27 -25.08
C ARG A 124 -13.22 -17.33 -24.07
N ILE A 125 -12.85 -16.21 -23.45
CA ILE A 125 -11.83 -16.16 -22.39
C ILE A 125 -12.31 -16.95 -21.18
N LEU A 126 -13.54 -16.72 -20.71
CA LEU A 126 -14.11 -17.46 -19.57
C LEU A 126 -14.18 -18.96 -19.83
N ASP A 127 -14.69 -19.38 -21.02
CA ASP A 127 -14.77 -20.79 -21.42
C ASP A 127 -13.39 -21.43 -21.48
N ARG A 128 -12.40 -20.69 -21.94
CA ARG A 128 -11.03 -21.18 -22.03
C ARG A 128 -10.40 -21.37 -20.66
N ILE A 129 -10.56 -20.38 -19.76
CA ILE A 129 -10.08 -20.48 -18.36
C ILE A 129 -10.80 -21.61 -17.61
N ALA A 130 -12.10 -21.80 -17.85
CA ALA A 130 -12.86 -22.90 -17.24
C ALA A 130 -12.32 -24.29 -17.62
N ARG A 131 -11.80 -24.45 -18.85
CA ARG A 131 -11.27 -25.73 -19.34
C ARG A 131 -9.80 -25.95 -19.07
N GLU A 132 -8.99 -24.89 -19.17
CA GLU A 132 -7.51 -24.98 -19.15
C GLU A 132 -6.93 -24.59 -17.78
N GLY A 133 -7.76 -24.01 -16.89
CA GLY A 133 -7.31 -23.43 -15.63
C GLY A 133 -6.80 -21.99 -15.78
N PRO A 134 -6.04 -21.49 -14.79
CA PRO A 134 -5.58 -20.10 -14.75
C PRO A 134 -4.70 -19.73 -15.94
N LEU A 135 -5.02 -18.64 -16.64
CA LEU A 135 -4.30 -18.14 -17.81
C LEU A 135 -3.78 -16.71 -17.61
N SER A 136 -2.68 -16.39 -18.25
CA SER A 136 -2.12 -15.03 -18.34
C SER A 136 -2.49 -14.36 -19.66
N ALA A 137 -2.30 -13.07 -19.78
CA ALA A 137 -2.51 -12.35 -21.05
C ALA A 137 -1.55 -12.83 -22.17
N LYS A 138 -0.47 -13.55 -21.83
CA LYS A 138 0.47 -14.11 -22.80
C LYS A 138 -0.04 -15.40 -23.46
N ASP A 139 -0.97 -16.09 -22.79
CA ASP A 139 -1.53 -17.37 -23.28
C ASP A 139 -2.58 -17.17 -24.37
N PHE A 140 -2.95 -15.90 -24.62
CA PHE A 140 -3.83 -15.52 -25.72
C PHE A 140 -2.99 -15.05 -26.92
N GLU A 141 -3.38 -15.49 -28.12
CA GLU A 141 -2.74 -15.06 -29.36
C GLU A 141 -2.70 -13.55 -29.51
N ASN A 142 -1.80 -13.07 -30.36
CA ASN A 142 -1.75 -11.64 -30.66
C ASN A 142 -2.95 -11.26 -31.53
N ASP A 143 -4.04 -10.87 -30.88
CA ASP A 143 -5.33 -10.47 -31.48
C ASP A 143 -5.36 -8.98 -31.89
N ARG A 144 -4.19 -8.35 -31.98
CA ARG A 144 -4.07 -6.97 -32.44
C ARG A 144 -4.08 -6.90 -33.96
N HIS A 145 -5.06 -6.20 -34.52
CA HIS A 145 -5.19 -5.99 -35.96
C HIS A 145 -4.38 -4.79 -36.49
N VAL A 146 -3.93 -3.89 -35.60
CA VAL A 146 -3.17 -2.69 -35.94
C VAL A 146 -1.92 -2.59 -35.08
N LYS A 147 -0.82 -2.03 -35.62
CA LYS A 147 0.41 -1.77 -34.84
C LYS A 147 0.09 -0.86 -33.66
N SER A 148 0.75 -1.10 -32.52
CA SER A 148 0.58 -0.28 -31.31
C SER A 148 0.89 1.18 -31.59
N SER A 149 -0.02 2.06 -31.20
CA SER A 149 0.14 3.53 -31.29
C SER A 149 0.85 4.12 -30.07
N GLY A 150 1.09 3.33 -29.01
CA GLY A 150 1.75 3.82 -27.80
C GLY A 150 1.66 2.89 -26.60
N TRP A 151 2.16 3.36 -25.47
CA TRP A 151 2.31 2.60 -24.22
C TRP A 151 0.98 2.07 -23.63
N TRP A 152 -0.15 2.76 -23.87
CA TRP A 152 -1.47 2.43 -23.33
C TRP A 152 -2.37 1.67 -24.32
N ASP A 153 -1.87 1.34 -25.50
CA ASP A 153 -2.59 0.59 -26.50
C ASP A 153 -2.50 -0.92 -26.21
N TRP A 154 -3.43 -1.41 -25.40
CA TRP A 154 -3.48 -2.81 -24.99
C TRP A 154 -4.14 -3.68 -26.04
N ARG A 155 -3.73 -4.97 -26.09
CA ARG A 155 -4.39 -5.97 -26.91
C ARG A 155 -5.83 -6.20 -26.46
N PRO A 156 -6.77 -6.52 -27.35
CA PRO A 156 -8.18 -6.80 -27.02
C PRO A 156 -8.34 -7.84 -25.91
N SER A 157 -7.62 -8.96 -25.97
CA SER A 157 -7.62 -10.00 -24.93
C SER A 157 -7.20 -9.47 -23.55
N LYS A 158 -6.19 -8.58 -23.49
CA LYS A 158 -5.79 -7.98 -22.22
C LYS A 158 -6.84 -7.03 -21.66
N VAL A 159 -7.50 -6.25 -22.52
CA VAL A 159 -8.61 -5.37 -22.13
C VAL A 159 -9.76 -6.20 -21.58
N ALA A 160 -10.13 -7.29 -22.28
CA ALA A 160 -11.19 -8.19 -21.86
C ALA A 160 -10.88 -8.86 -20.50
N LEU A 161 -9.66 -9.37 -20.29
CA LEU A 161 -9.21 -9.93 -19.01
C LEU A 161 -9.32 -8.93 -17.86
N GLU A 162 -8.86 -7.70 -18.07
CA GLU A 162 -8.95 -6.65 -17.03
C GLU A 162 -10.41 -6.26 -16.74
N ARG A 163 -11.29 -6.23 -17.77
CA ARG A 163 -12.74 -5.99 -17.56
C ARG A 163 -13.39 -7.12 -16.78
N LEU A 164 -13.13 -8.37 -17.13
CA LEU A 164 -13.63 -9.54 -16.41
C LEU A 164 -13.14 -9.54 -14.94
N HIS A 165 -11.90 -9.14 -14.72
CA HIS A 165 -11.37 -8.98 -13.36
C HIS A 165 -12.06 -7.84 -12.59
N LEU A 166 -12.19 -6.66 -13.19
CA LEU A 166 -12.80 -5.50 -12.53
C LEU A 166 -14.31 -5.66 -12.27
N THR A 167 -14.99 -6.49 -13.07
CA THR A 167 -16.41 -6.85 -12.86
C THR A 167 -16.59 -8.09 -11.96
N GLY A 168 -15.48 -8.66 -11.45
CA GLY A 168 -15.51 -9.75 -10.47
C GLY A 168 -15.78 -11.14 -11.02
N GLN A 169 -15.78 -11.34 -12.35
CA GLN A 169 -15.89 -12.67 -12.96
C GLN A 169 -14.58 -13.46 -12.86
N LEU A 170 -13.45 -12.74 -12.91
CA LEU A 170 -12.13 -13.29 -12.70
C LEU A 170 -11.47 -12.64 -11.49
N LEU A 171 -10.69 -13.40 -10.74
CA LEU A 171 -9.68 -12.91 -9.81
C LEU A 171 -8.30 -13.25 -10.34
N THR A 172 -7.28 -12.64 -9.70
CA THR A 172 -5.90 -12.84 -10.12
C THR A 172 -5.07 -13.48 -9.04
N THR A 173 -4.18 -14.38 -9.47
CA THR A 173 -2.99 -14.81 -8.74
C THR A 173 -1.76 -14.31 -9.48
N ARG A 174 -0.55 -14.56 -8.95
CA ARG A 174 0.68 -14.15 -9.61
C ARG A 174 1.66 -15.29 -9.72
N LYS A 175 2.40 -15.30 -10.82
CA LYS A 175 3.61 -16.11 -10.97
C LYS A 175 4.80 -15.44 -10.27
N PRO A 176 5.87 -16.17 -9.94
CA PRO A 176 7.09 -15.61 -9.35
C PRO A 176 7.72 -14.47 -10.15
N ASP A 177 7.51 -14.44 -11.48
CA ASP A 177 7.96 -13.37 -12.38
C ASP A 177 7.02 -12.14 -12.40
N PHE A 178 6.07 -12.07 -11.47
CA PHE A 178 5.09 -10.99 -11.32
C PHE A 178 4.01 -10.92 -12.42
N HIS A 179 3.89 -11.90 -13.29
CA HIS A 179 2.80 -11.95 -14.26
C HIS A 179 1.49 -12.35 -13.60
N LYS A 180 0.42 -11.62 -13.94
CA LYS A 180 -0.94 -11.98 -13.52
C LYS A 180 -1.38 -13.27 -14.18
N LEU A 181 -1.93 -14.17 -13.39
CA LEU A 181 -2.76 -15.28 -13.81
C LEU A 181 -4.21 -14.94 -13.45
N TYR A 182 -5.12 -15.14 -14.38
CA TYR A 182 -6.56 -14.92 -14.20
C TYR A 182 -7.25 -16.27 -14.09
N ASP A 183 -8.07 -16.43 -13.04
CA ASP A 183 -8.90 -17.60 -12.84
C ASP A 183 -10.33 -17.21 -12.52
N LEU A 184 -11.26 -18.12 -12.69
CA LEU A 184 -12.65 -17.91 -12.31
C LEU A 184 -12.73 -17.58 -10.82
N THR A 185 -13.49 -16.55 -10.49
CA THR A 185 -13.67 -16.11 -9.10
C THR A 185 -14.15 -17.25 -8.19
N GLY A 186 -14.98 -18.16 -8.71
CA GLY A 186 -15.45 -19.35 -7.99
C GLY A 186 -14.36 -20.35 -7.62
N ASN A 187 -13.24 -20.38 -8.36
CA ASN A 187 -12.12 -21.29 -8.09
C ASN A 187 -11.18 -20.74 -6.98
N ILE A 188 -11.13 -19.40 -6.83
CA ILE A 188 -10.22 -18.74 -5.89
C ILE A 188 -10.87 -18.49 -4.53
N ILE A 189 -12.18 -18.19 -4.51
CA ILE A 189 -12.88 -17.87 -3.27
C ILE A 189 -13.39 -19.14 -2.61
N HIS A 190 -12.92 -19.41 -1.40
CA HIS A 190 -13.40 -20.54 -0.59
C HIS A 190 -14.88 -20.38 -0.22
N SER A 191 -15.57 -21.49 0.01
CA SER A 191 -17.02 -21.54 0.27
C SER A 191 -17.46 -20.86 1.56
N ASP A 192 -16.56 -20.71 2.53
CA ASP A 192 -16.77 -20.03 3.82
C ASP A 192 -16.70 -18.52 3.75
N ILE A 193 -16.26 -17.96 2.61
CA ILE A 193 -16.16 -16.51 2.41
C ILE A 193 -17.55 -15.92 2.12
N ASP A 194 -17.93 -14.93 2.94
CA ASP A 194 -19.15 -14.17 2.74
C ASP A 194 -19.13 -13.39 1.43
N ARG A 195 -20.06 -13.70 0.54
CA ARG A 195 -20.30 -13.01 -0.75
C ARG A 195 -21.60 -12.22 -0.76
N THR A 196 -22.23 -12.05 0.39
CA THR A 196 -23.46 -11.26 0.49
C THR A 196 -23.15 -9.82 0.18
N LYS A 197 -23.85 -9.24 -0.79
CA LYS A 197 -23.67 -7.84 -1.14
C LYS A 197 -23.98 -6.95 0.07
N PRO A 198 -23.05 -6.05 0.48
CA PRO A 198 -23.32 -5.12 1.56
C PRO A 198 -24.31 -4.04 1.10
N THR A 199 -25.12 -3.57 2.01
CA THR A 199 -25.84 -2.30 1.83
C THR A 199 -24.84 -1.15 1.70
N MET A 200 -25.27 -0.01 1.18
CA MET A 200 -24.40 1.17 1.09
C MET A 200 -23.96 1.68 2.47
N GLU A 201 -24.81 1.51 3.48
CA GLU A 201 -24.49 1.84 4.86
C GLU A 201 -23.41 0.92 5.44
N GLU A 202 -23.57 -0.41 5.30
CA GLU A 202 -22.55 -1.39 5.70
C GLU A 202 -21.20 -1.15 5.01
N PHE A 203 -21.23 -0.89 3.70
CA PHE A 203 -20.03 -0.58 2.92
C PHE A 203 -19.33 0.70 3.44
N THR A 204 -20.12 1.77 3.68
CA THR A 204 -19.57 3.05 4.15
C THR A 204 -19.00 2.92 5.55
N ARG A 205 -19.71 2.23 6.44
CA ARG A 205 -19.26 1.94 7.81
C ARG A 205 -17.97 1.13 7.83
N HIS A 206 -17.91 0.06 7.03
CA HIS A 206 -16.69 -0.75 6.86
C HIS A 206 -15.53 0.10 6.39
N LEU A 207 -15.72 0.92 5.36
CA LEU A 207 -14.70 1.80 4.82
C LEU A 207 -14.14 2.77 5.89
N ILE A 208 -15.02 3.37 6.70
CA ILE A 208 -14.63 4.28 7.79
C ILE A 208 -13.80 3.54 8.83
N LEU A 209 -14.32 2.45 9.37
CA LEU A 209 -13.67 1.70 10.46
C LEU A 209 -12.31 1.12 10.02
N ARG A 210 -12.24 0.54 8.80
CA ARG A 210 -11.00 0.04 8.22
C ARG A 210 -9.95 1.15 8.03
N SER A 211 -10.38 2.31 7.50
CA SER A 211 -9.49 3.45 7.31
C SER A 211 -8.95 3.97 8.63
N LEU A 212 -9.80 4.11 9.66
CA LEU A 212 -9.38 4.56 10.98
C LEU A 212 -8.48 3.54 11.69
N LYS A 213 -8.69 2.24 11.46
CA LYS A 213 -7.80 1.17 11.96
C LYS A 213 -6.39 1.29 11.41
N ALA A 214 -6.23 1.58 10.11
CA ALA A 214 -4.94 1.68 9.43
C ALA A 214 -4.25 3.04 9.57
N LEU A 215 -5.04 4.14 9.61
CA LEU A 215 -4.53 5.52 9.65
C LEU A 215 -4.44 6.10 11.06
N GLY A 216 -5.12 5.47 12.04
CA GLY A 216 -5.21 5.93 13.43
C GLY A 216 -6.07 7.16 13.62
N ILE A 217 -5.69 8.24 13.00
CA ILE A 217 -6.45 9.50 12.92
C ILE A 217 -6.59 9.86 11.44
N ALA A 218 -7.79 10.23 10.99
CA ALA A 218 -8.01 10.52 9.57
C ALA A 218 -8.97 11.70 9.34
N TYR A 219 -8.73 12.42 8.24
CA TYR A 219 -9.69 13.36 7.66
C TYR A 219 -10.74 12.60 6.83
N PRO A 220 -11.98 13.11 6.67
CA PRO A 220 -12.99 12.48 5.83
C PRO A 220 -12.54 12.18 4.40
N LYS A 221 -11.74 13.08 3.81
CA LYS A 221 -11.18 12.90 2.46
C LYS A 221 -10.25 11.70 2.32
N GLU A 222 -9.53 11.34 3.39
CA GLU A 222 -8.62 10.19 3.42
C GLU A 222 -9.40 8.88 3.52
N ILE A 223 -10.50 8.89 4.27
CA ILE A 223 -11.42 7.77 4.38
C ILE A 223 -12.03 7.45 3.02
N SER A 224 -12.50 8.48 2.30
CA SER A 224 -13.13 8.32 0.98
C SER A 224 -12.16 7.92 -0.13
N TRP A 225 -10.85 7.93 0.14
CA TRP A 225 -9.81 7.74 -0.88
C TRP A 225 -9.93 6.41 -1.64
N ASN A 226 -10.19 5.30 -0.93
CA ASN A 226 -10.29 3.97 -1.53
C ASN A 226 -11.69 3.67 -2.10
N ALA A 227 -12.63 4.61 -2.04
CA ALA A 227 -13.99 4.45 -2.55
C ALA A 227 -14.31 5.38 -3.73
N ARG A 228 -13.29 5.79 -4.50
CA ARG A 228 -13.39 6.72 -5.63
C ARG A 228 -14.51 6.38 -6.62
N PHE A 229 -14.75 5.10 -6.84
CA PHE A 229 -15.70 4.64 -7.87
C PHE A 229 -17.14 4.53 -7.35
N VAL A 230 -17.35 4.40 -6.04
CA VAL A 230 -18.67 4.20 -5.40
C VAL A 230 -19.25 5.49 -4.85
N LYS A 231 -18.41 6.43 -4.38
CA LYS A 231 -18.80 7.70 -3.74
C LYS A 231 -19.79 7.51 -2.59
N PRO A 232 -19.46 6.72 -1.56
CA PRO A 232 -20.34 6.45 -0.44
C PRO A 232 -20.60 7.72 0.41
N PRO A 233 -21.71 7.79 1.17
CA PRO A 233 -22.10 8.93 1.98
C PRO A 233 -21.27 8.99 3.29
N VAL A 234 -19.95 9.16 3.18
CA VAL A 234 -19.00 9.10 4.32
C VAL A 234 -19.32 10.14 5.38
N LYS A 235 -19.75 11.36 4.99
CA LYS A 235 -20.00 12.45 5.94
C LYS A 235 -21.19 12.15 6.84
N GLU A 236 -22.26 11.63 6.28
CA GLU A 236 -23.48 11.24 7.00
C GLU A 236 -23.21 10.08 7.96
N GLU A 237 -22.46 9.07 7.49
CA GLU A 237 -22.13 7.89 8.29
C GLU A 237 -21.14 8.23 9.41
N LEU A 238 -20.17 9.12 9.18
CA LEU A 238 -19.29 9.63 10.25
C LEU A 238 -20.10 10.27 11.39
N LYS A 239 -21.14 11.04 11.07
CA LYS A 239 -22.00 11.65 12.09
C LYS A 239 -22.72 10.57 12.92
N LYS A 240 -23.34 9.58 12.26
CA LYS A 240 -24.01 8.45 12.96
C LYS A 240 -23.03 7.71 13.89
N LEU A 241 -21.81 7.41 13.40
CA LEU A 241 -20.81 6.70 14.18
C LEU A 241 -20.26 7.52 15.36
N VAL A 242 -20.21 8.83 15.27
CA VAL A 242 -19.89 9.73 16.41
C VAL A 242 -21.03 9.74 17.42
N ASP A 243 -22.28 9.84 16.95
CA ASP A 243 -23.47 9.87 17.82
C ASP A 243 -23.64 8.54 18.57
N SER A 244 -23.35 7.39 17.94
CA SER A 244 -23.35 6.06 18.58
C SER A 244 -22.12 5.79 19.47
N GLY A 245 -21.04 6.58 19.33
CA GLY A 245 -19.80 6.37 20.08
C GLY A 245 -18.85 5.34 19.47
N ASP A 246 -19.13 4.82 18.27
CA ASP A 246 -18.28 3.87 17.56
C ASP A 246 -16.98 4.49 17.05
N ILE A 247 -16.97 5.82 16.87
CA ILE A 247 -15.79 6.62 16.59
C ILE A 247 -15.79 7.91 17.43
N CYS A 248 -14.61 8.54 17.56
CA CYS A 248 -14.46 9.83 18.24
C CYS A 248 -14.06 10.90 17.23
N GLU A 249 -14.68 12.08 17.35
CA GLU A 249 -14.14 13.29 16.74
C GLU A 249 -12.90 13.74 17.52
N VAL A 250 -11.89 14.22 16.80
CA VAL A 250 -10.59 14.60 17.36
C VAL A 250 -10.24 16.01 16.92
N GLN A 251 -9.73 16.80 17.85
CA GLN A 251 -9.06 18.08 17.60
C GLN A 251 -7.58 17.92 17.90
N VAL A 252 -6.72 18.18 16.92
CA VAL A 252 -5.27 18.14 17.10
C VAL A 252 -4.72 19.56 17.10
N GLU A 253 -3.85 19.86 18.07
CA GLU A 253 -3.24 21.16 18.24
C GLU A 253 -2.57 21.67 16.94
N GLY A 254 -2.94 22.88 16.52
CA GLY A 254 -2.41 23.53 15.31
C GLY A 254 -2.92 22.95 13.98
N LEU A 255 -3.89 22.03 13.99
CA LEU A 255 -4.54 21.53 12.77
C LEU A 255 -5.99 22.02 12.67
N LYS A 256 -6.46 22.19 11.43
CA LYS A 256 -7.84 22.63 11.13
C LYS A 256 -8.64 21.49 10.51
N GLY A 257 -9.95 21.53 10.75
CA GLY A 257 -10.94 20.61 10.19
C GLY A 257 -11.21 19.40 11.08
N PRO A 258 -12.30 18.68 10.78
CA PRO A 258 -12.68 17.49 11.55
C PRO A 258 -11.72 16.34 11.29
N LEU A 259 -11.30 15.70 12.36
CA LEU A 259 -10.48 14.48 12.37
C LEU A 259 -11.23 13.42 13.18
N TYR A 260 -11.04 12.18 12.85
CA TYR A 260 -11.71 11.05 13.49
C TYR A 260 -10.71 9.96 13.87
N MET A 261 -11.02 9.23 14.95
CA MET A 261 -10.24 8.06 15.40
C MET A 261 -11.14 7.01 16.04
N LEU A 262 -10.63 5.79 16.20
CA LEU A 262 -11.31 4.75 16.97
C LEU A 262 -11.24 5.06 18.47
N PRO A 263 -12.32 4.77 19.27
CA PRO A 263 -12.34 4.99 20.72
C PRO A 263 -11.21 4.27 21.47
N ALA A 264 -10.74 3.15 20.94
CA ALA A 264 -9.62 2.37 21.50
C ALA A 264 -8.32 3.17 21.67
N TYR A 265 -8.17 4.31 20.98
CA TYR A 265 -6.99 5.18 21.12
C TYR A 265 -7.16 6.28 22.18
N LYS A 266 -8.38 6.57 22.66
CA LYS A 266 -8.68 7.71 23.53
C LYS A 266 -7.79 7.76 24.79
N ASN A 267 -7.57 6.63 25.43
CA ASN A 267 -6.79 6.54 26.67
C ASN A 267 -5.59 5.59 26.53
N LYS A 268 -5.22 5.23 25.30
CA LYS A 268 -4.15 4.27 25.04
C LYS A 268 -2.78 4.92 25.20
N LYS A 269 -2.01 4.45 26.16
CA LYS A 269 -0.59 4.84 26.31
C LYS A 269 0.23 4.13 25.23
N ILE A 270 0.58 4.86 24.17
CA ILE A 270 1.36 4.33 23.05
C ILE A 270 2.83 4.72 23.22
N THR A 271 3.70 3.72 23.22
CA THR A 271 5.15 3.88 23.23
C THR A 271 5.71 3.62 21.84
N ILE A 272 6.65 4.46 21.40
CA ILE A 272 7.42 4.28 20.16
C ILE A 272 8.80 3.75 20.53
N ALA A 273 9.19 2.62 19.95
CA ALA A 273 10.42 1.90 20.32
C ALA A 273 11.73 2.56 19.81
N GLY A 274 11.63 3.62 18.99
CA GLY A 274 12.80 4.28 18.42
C GLY A 274 13.46 3.48 17.27
N ASP A 275 12.79 2.47 16.74
CA ASP A 275 13.28 1.71 15.58
C ASP A 275 13.36 2.59 14.34
N ALA A 276 14.25 2.20 13.39
CA ALA A 276 14.40 2.86 12.12
C ALA A 276 13.69 2.07 11.01
N PHE A 277 12.97 2.79 10.14
CA PHE A 277 12.25 2.25 8.99
C PHE A 277 12.64 3.02 7.73
N ILE A 278 13.00 2.30 6.67
CA ILE A 278 13.09 2.83 5.31
C ILE A 278 11.77 2.46 4.65
N LEU A 279 11.01 3.45 4.19
CA LEU A 279 9.63 3.24 3.77
C LEU A 279 9.45 3.41 2.25
N SER A 280 8.53 2.63 1.68
CA SER A 280 8.11 2.82 0.30
C SER A 280 7.39 4.15 0.12
N PRO A 281 7.54 4.85 -1.02
CA PRO A 281 6.71 6.02 -1.36
C PRO A 281 5.21 5.72 -1.35
N PHE A 282 4.83 4.47 -1.58
CA PHE A 282 3.44 3.98 -1.62
C PHE A 282 2.99 3.31 -0.31
N ASP A 283 3.79 3.43 0.76
CA ASP A 283 3.36 3.00 2.09
C ASP A 283 2.18 3.83 2.57
N ILE A 284 1.26 3.20 3.34
CA ILE A 284 0.04 3.84 3.83
C ILE A 284 0.29 5.18 4.54
N ILE A 285 1.41 5.31 5.24
CA ILE A 285 1.76 6.56 5.92
C ILE A 285 2.17 7.66 4.94
N ASN A 286 2.71 7.31 3.75
CA ASN A 286 3.28 8.22 2.77
C ASN A 286 2.28 8.61 1.66
N VAL A 287 1.21 7.85 1.45
CA VAL A 287 0.21 8.07 0.39
C VAL A 287 -0.43 9.46 0.51
N PHE A 288 -0.75 9.88 1.72
CA PHE A 288 -1.36 11.18 1.99
C PHE A 288 -0.31 12.22 2.38
N ARG A 289 0.30 12.87 1.39
CA ARG A 289 1.43 13.80 1.58
C ARG A 289 1.13 14.95 2.54
N HIS A 290 -0.12 15.45 2.57
CA HIS A 290 -0.51 16.50 3.51
C HIS A 290 -0.38 16.03 4.97
N ARG A 291 -0.62 14.72 5.27
CA ARG A 291 -0.43 14.18 6.64
C ARG A 291 1.02 14.28 7.09
N LEU A 292 1.96 14.03 6.19
CA LEU A 292 3.39 14.13 6.52
C LEU A 292 3.78 15.55 6.90
N ARG A 293 3.20 16.57 6.24
CA ARG A 293 3.38 17.98 6.62
C ARG A 293 2.65 18.31 7.92
N ASP A 294 1.37 17.95 8.03
CA ASP A 294 0.50 18.32 9.14
C ASP A 294 0.98 17.73 10.48
N PHE A 295 1.29 16.43 10.49
CA PHE A 295 1.63 15.71 11.71
C PHE A 295 3.14 15.59 11.95
N PHE A 296 3.96 15.52 10.91
CA PHE A 296 5.40 15.22 11.04
C PHE A 296 6.33 16.36 10.60
N ASN A 297 5.80 17.48 10.12
CA ASN A 297 6.57 18.59 9.53
C ASN A 297 7.51 18.12 8.40
N PHE A 298 7.12 17.10 7.67
CA PHE A 298 7.92 16.48 6.61
C PHE A 298 7.26 16.72 5.25
N ASP A 299 7.83 17.65 4.47
CA ASP A 299 7.36 17.93 3.10
C ASP A 299 7.95 16.90 2.15
N TYR A 300 7.13 15.94 1.74
CA TYR A 300 7.54 14.81 0.95
C TYR A 300 6.77 14.71 -0.37
N GLN A 301 7.53 14.39 -1.43
CA GLN A 301 7.02 14.01 -2.73
C GLN A 301 7.92 12.94 -3.35
N VAL A 302 7.33 11.90 -3.93
CA VAL A 302 8.06 10.99 -4.82
C VAL A 302 8.29 11.70 -6.16
N GLU A 303 9.52 11.66 -6.68
CA GLU A 303 9.91 12.46 -7.85
C GLU A 303 10.01 11.63 -9.14
N CYS A 304 9.56 10.37 -9.14
CA CYS A 304 9.58 9.52 -10.33
C CYS A 304 8.72 10.06 -11.49
N PHE A 305 7.75 10.91 -11.20
CA PHE A 305 6.91 11.60 -12.19
C PHE A 305 7.38 13.04 -12.49
N VAL A 306 8.48 13.46 -11.85
CA VAL A 306 9.07 14.79 -12.06
C VAL A 306 10.20 14.67 -13.10
N PRO A 307 10.27 15.57 -14.11
CA PRO A 307 11.40 15.61 -15.03
C PRO A 307 12.73 15.68 -14.29
N GLU A 308 13.75 14.99 -14.78
CA GLU A 308 15.03 14.80 -14.11
C GLU A 308 15.66 16.11 -13.63
N ALA A 309 15.72 17.11 -14.48
CA ALA A 309 16.27 18.43 -14.18
C ALA A 309 15.56 19.20 -13.04
N LYS A 310 14.34 18.79 -12.68
CA LYS A 310 13.53 19.41 -11.60
C LYS A 310 13.52 18.59 -10.31
N ARG A 311 14.16 17.40 -10.29
CA ARG A 311 14.24 16.55 -9.09
C ARG A 311 15.19 17.16 -8.06
N LYS A 312 14.75 17.22 -6.82
CA LYS A 312 15.54 17.75 -5.69
C LYS A 312 16.31 16.64 -4.97
N TYR A 313 15.68 15.49 -4.80
CA TYR A 313 16.18 14.40 -3.95
C TYR A 313 16.55 13.16 -4.74
N GLY A 314 15.97 12.96 -5.93
CA GLY A 314 16.23 11.84 -6.81
C GLY A 314 14.97 11.18 -7.35
N TYR A 315 15.14 10.13 -8.15
CA TYR A 315 14.03 9.48 -8.88
C TYR A 315 13.04 8.78 -7.94
N PHE A 316 13.55 7.93 -7.03
CA PHE A 316 12.72 7.08 -6.17
C PHE A 316 13.11 7.27 -4.70
N SER A 317 12.82 8.45 -4.20
CA SER A 317 13.21 8.87 -2.86
C SER A 317 12.38 8.17 -1.78
N LEU A 318 13.03 7.41 -0.91
CA LEU A 318 12.47 6.61 0.17
C LEU A 318 12.52 7.40 1.48
N PRO A 319 11.40 7.69 2.17
CA PRO A 319 11.42 8.30 3.49
C PRO A 319 12.09 7.40 4.54
N VAL A 320 12.89 7.98 5.40
CA VAL A 320 13.52 7.30 6.54
C VAL A 320 12.93 7.83 7.84
N LEU A 321 12.24 6.96 8.57
CA LEU A 321 11.62 7.23 9.85
C LEU A 321 12.47 6.63 10.98
N ILE A 322 12.75 7.38 12.03
CA ILE A 322 13.34 6.87 13.27
C ILE A 322 12.51 7.37 14.46
N GLY A 323 12.00 6.44 15.26
CA GLY A 323 11.07 6.78 16.31
C GLY A 323 9.80 7.41 15.73
N ASP A 324 9.54 8.68 16.05
CA ASP A 324 8.39 9.44 15.54
C ASP A 324 8.81 10.62 14.63
N ASN A 325 10.02 10.60 14.07
CA ASN A 325 10.53 11.64 13.20
C ASN A 325 11.04 11.09 11.86
N PHE A 326 10.68 11.74 10.78
CA PHE A 326 11.32 11.54 9.49
C PHE A 326 12.68 12.27 9.50
N VAL A 327 13.77 11.50 9.46
CA VAL A 327 15.13 12.00 9.66
C VAL A 327 15.93 12.15 8.38
N ALA A 328 15.52 11.43 7.33
CA ALA A 328 16.19 11.47 6.04
C ALA A 328 15.26 11.02 4.91
N ARG A 329 15.73 11.21 3.69
CA ARG A 329 15.20 10.59 2.46
C ARG A 329 16.36 10.02 1.66
N MET A 330 16.12 8.86 1.07
CA MET A 330 17.15 8.07 0.40
C MET A 330 16.70 7.72 -1.03
N ASP A 331 17.36 8.28 -2.04
CA ASP A 331 17.19 7.84 -3.43
C ASP A 331 18.11 6.65 -3.68
N ALA A 332 17.55 5.48 -3.94
CA ALA A 332 18.32 4.25 -4.06
C ALA A 332 17.83 3.36 -5.19
N LYS A 333 18.78 2.57 -5.75
CA LYS A 333 18.52 1.55 -6.75
C LYS A 333 19.27 0.27 -6.38
N ALA A 334 18.61 -0.87 -6.49
CA ALA A 334 19.24 -2.17 -6.33
C ALA A 334 19.83 -2.64 -7.66
N ASP A 335 21.16 -2.70 -7.76
CA ASP A 335 21.85 -3.42 -8.83
C ASP A 335 21.98 -4.89 -8.42
N ARG A 336 21.01 -5.69 -8.85
CA ARG A 336 20.93 -7.10 -8.48
C ARG A 336 22.00 -7.95 -9.16
N LYS A 337 22.54 -7.51 -10.30
CA LYS A 337 23.65 -8.21 -11.00
C LYS A 337 24.94 -8.08 -10.20
N GLN A 338 25.22 -6.88 -9.72
CA GLN A 338 26.39 -6.59 -8.89
C GLN A 338 26.14 -6.80 -7.38
N LYS A 339 24.93 -7.22 -6.99
CA LYS A 339 24.50 -7.38 -5.59
C LYS A 339 24.78 -6.15 -4.73
N THR A 340 24.62 -4.96 -5.32
CA THR A 340 24.96 -3.67 -4.69
C THR A 340 23.72 -2.77 -4.62
N LEU A 341 23.42 -2.28 -3.43
CA LEU A 341 22.44 -1.20 -3.23
C LEU A 341 23.14 0.14 -3.48
N ILE A 342 22.84 0.79 -4.59
CA ILE A 342 23.39 2.10 -4.96
C ILE A 342 22.48 3.17 -4.39
N VAL A 343 22.96 3.93 -3.41
CA VAL A 343 22.27 5.09 -2.85
C VAL A 343 22.80 6.33 -3.58
N HIS A 344 22.02 6.82 -4.54
CA HIS A 344 22.36 8.01 -5.32
C HIS A 344 22.42 9.26 -4.45
N ASN A 345 21.49 9.36 -3.47
CA ASN A 345 21.42 10.49 -2.55
C ASN A 345 20.83 10.07 -1.19
N LEU A 346 21.58 10.26 -0.11
CA LEU A 346 21.09 10.16 1.26
C LEU A 346 21.03 11.57 1.86
N HIS A 347 19.85 12.17 1.84
CA HIS A 347 19.62 13.52 2.34
C HIS A 347 19.04 13.48 3.75
N PHE A 348 19.79 14.01 4.73
CA PHE A 348 19.31 14.15 6.10
C PHE A 348 18.48 15.43 6.26
N GLU A 349 17.36 15.31 6.96
CA GLU A 349 16.54 16.44 7.38
C GLU A 349 17.21 17.23 8.52
N LYS A 350 16.65 18.38 8.86
CA LYS A 350 17.17 19.23 9.97
C LYS A 350 16.83 18.61 11.34
N VAL A 351 17.28 17.37 11.55
CA VAL A 351 17.10 16.63 12.81
C VAL A 351 18.47 16.29 13.38
N LYS A 352 18.66 16.52 14.68
CA LYS A 352 19.91 16.16 15.37
C LYS A 352 19.99 14.64 15.52
N MET A 353 20.85 14.01 14.74
CA MET A 353 21.13 12.58 14.83
C MET A 353 21.92 12.26 16.10
N THR A 354 21.36 11.44 16.98
CA THR A 354 22.07 10.91 18.15
C THR A 354 22.78 9.61 17.81
N LYS A 355 23.71 9.16 18.69
CA LYS A 355 24.42 7.87 18.51
C LYS A 355 23.44 6.69 18.40
N PRO A 356 22.41 6.54 19.29
CA PRO A 356 21.43 5.45 19.13
C PRO A 356 20.65 5.53 17.80
N MET A 357 20.25 6.73 17.35
CA MET A 357 19.57 6.89 16.05
C MET A 357 20.47 6.47 14.88
N THR A 358 21.76 6.79 14.97
CA THR A 358 22.74 6.37 13.95
C THR A 358 22.85 4.86 13.88
N GLU A 359 22.98 4.18 15.02
CA GLU A 359 23.04 2.72 15.12
C GLU A 359 21.77 2.08 14.52
N LYS A 360 20.58 2.58 14.88
CA LYS A 360 19.30 2.11 14.32
C LYS A 360 19.21 2.32 12.81
N LEU A 361 19.72 3.43 12.29
CA LEU A 361 19.76 3.67 10.84
C LEU A 361 20.68 2.68 10.14
N LEU A 362 21.85 2.40 10.69
CA LEU A 362 22.80 1.43 10.12
C LEU A 362 22.21 0.02 10.09
N ASP A 363 21.50 -0.39 11.16
CA ASP A 363 20.80 -1.67 11.21
C ASP A 363 19.68 -1.73 10.15
N ALA A 364 18.93 -0.64 9.97
CA ALA A 364 17.90 -0.57 8.94
C ALA A 364 18.49 -0.63 7.53
N LEU A 365 19.63 0.03 7.28
CA LEU A 365 20.33 -0.04 5.99
C LEU A 365 20.83 -1.46 5.70
N ARG A 366 21.45 -2.15 6.67
CA ARG A 366 21.88 -3.55 6.51
C ARG A 366 20.70 -4.47 6.17
N ALA A 367 19.61 -4.35 6.91
CA ALA A 367 18.39 -5.11 6.65
C ALA A 367 17.80 -4.81 5.27
N PHE A 368 17.83 -3.54 4.84
CA PHE A 368 17.32 -3.12 3.55
C PHE A 368 18.19 -3.59 2.39
N VAL A 369 19.52 -3.62 2.55
CA VAL A 369 20.46 -4.22 1.59
C VAL A 369 20.12 -5.69 1.36
N ALA A 370 20.01 -6.46 2.46
CA ALA A 370 19.69 -7.89 2.39
C ALA A 370 18.31 -8.15 1.77
N PHE A 371 17.30 -7.36 2.14
CA PHE A 371 15.93 -7.44 1.60
C PHE A 371 15.89 -7.23 0.08
N ASN A 372 16.77 -6.37 -0.45
CA ASN A 372 16.88 -6.12 -1.90
C ASN A 372 17.76 -7.15 -2.65
N GLY A 373 18.18 -8.26 -2.00
CA GLY A 373 19.07 -9.26 -2.57
C GLY A 373 20.48 -8.76 -2.80
N CYS A 374 20.89 -7.71 -2.10
CA CYS A 374 22.22 -7.11 -2.17
C CYS A 374 23.09 -7.55 -0.98
N THR A 375 24.41 -7.47 -1.16
CA THR A 375 25.41 -7.74 -0.11
C THR A 375 26.26 -6.52 0.22
N GLN A 376 26.19 -5.49 -0.64
CA GLN A 376 26.98 -4.28 -0.53
C GLN A 376 26.09 -3.03 -0.66
N ILE A 377 26.57 -1.91 -0.13
CA ILE A 377 25.95 -0.60 -0.28
C ILE A 377 27.00 0.42 -0.69
N THR A 378 26.67 1.26 -1.66
CA THR A 378 27.45 2.44 -2.03
C THR A 378 26.60 3.70 -1.88
N ILE A 379 27.15 4.78 -1.38
CA ILE A 379 26.46 6.07 -1.24
C ILE A 379 27.21 7.13 -2.03
N THR A 380 26.60 7.60 -3.11
CA THR A 380 27.24 8.54 -4.04
C THR A 380 27.20 9.97 -3.51
N LYS A 381 26.06 10.39 -2.93
CA LYS A 381 25.85 11.77 -2.46
C LYS A 381 25.18 11.78 -1.09
N SER A 382 25.60 12.72 -0.23
CA SER A 382 24.90 13.05 1.02
C SER A 382 25.22 14.50 1.42
N ASN A 383 24.25 15.13 2.08
CA ASN A 383 24.47 16.43 2.76
C ASN A 383 25.16 16.27 4.13
N ASN A 384 25.39 15.02 4.60
CA ASN A 384 26.14 14.69 5.80
C ASN A 384 27.35 13.81 5.47
N LYS A 385 28.42 14.42 4.91
CA LYS A 385 29.64 13.71 4.52
C LYS A 385 30.33 13.03 5.72
N ALA A 386 30.26 13.63 6.92
CA ALA A 386 30.84 13.05 8.12
C ALA A 386 30.19 11.71 8.50
N PHE A 387 28.87 11.59 8.35
CA PHE A 387 28.16 10.34 8.57
C PHE A 387 28.69 9.24 7.63
N ILE A 388 28.83 9.53 6.33
CA ILE A 388 29.31 8.57 5.33
C ILE A 388 30.71 8.12 5.67
N LYS A 389 31.66 9.08 5.85
CA LYS A 389 33.07 8.76 6.14
C LYS A 389 33.25 7.89 7.39
N LYS A 390 32.38 8.08 8.40
CA LYS A 390 32.50 7.37 9.69
C LYS A 390 31.88 5.99 9.68
N ASN A 391 30.77 5.80 8.94
CA ASN A 391 29.88 4.64 9.13
C ASN A 391 29.72 3.75 7.90
N ILE A 392 30.09 4.23 6.73
CA ILE A 392 30.02 3.51 5.46
C ILE A 392 31.43 3.46 4.87
N GLN A 393 32.12 2.38 5.11
CA GLN A 393 33.40 2.12 4.43
C GLN A 393 33.15 1.69 2.98
N PRO A 394 34.04 2.07 2.02
CA PRO A 394 33.91 1.66 0.63
C PRO A 394 33.99 0.16 0.44
#